data_e64696b32706860aba6a4a63526d477f
#
_entry.id   e64696b32706860aba6a4a63526d477f
#
_cell.length_a   1.000
_cell.length_b   1.000
_cell.length_c   1.000
_cell.angle_alpha   90.00
_cell.angle_beta   90.00
_cell.angle_gamma   90.00
#
_symmetry.space_group_name_H-M   'P 1'
#
loop_
_entity.id
_entity.type
_entity.pdbx_description
1 polymer ?
#
loop_
_entity_poly.entity_id
_entity_poly.type
_entity_poly.pdbx_seq_one_letter_code
_entity_poly.pdbx_strand_id
1 'polypeptide(L)'
;YENTYFSWMRDIQDWCISRQQWWGHRIPAFYDEAGNIYAAEDEVSARKKYALSDEIKLSQDNDVLETWFSSALWPMATLGCPEKHPDLEDYLPSSTLVTGHDIIFFWVARMIMMTLHFEKKVPFDTVYIHGLVRDFEGQKMSKSKGNGLDPLDFIDGVDLETLVTKRTSNLTQPKMAKRIEKQTRKDFPEGVAAYGTDALRFTFCALATTGRDVRFDTNRIEGYRNFCNKLWNASKFVLMNTENVDLTQAVDESTLSSADRWILSKTRRMVEDAKFALETYRFDIFASSIYEFAWHEYCDWYLELTKSLLWNEDIDPALKKATQRTLLEVLDTML
;
A
#
# COMPACT_ATOMS: atom_id res chain seq x y z
N TYR A 1 -18.49 -1.95 -1.90
CA TYR A 1 -17.99 -3.12 -2.67
C TYR A 1 -18.62 -4.44 -2.26
N GLU A 2 -19.11 -4.58 -1.03
CA GLU A 2 -19.81 -5.77 -0.55
C GLU A 2 -21.00 -6.15 -1.45
N ASN A 3 -21.87 -5.20 -1.75
CA ASN A 3 -23.02 -5.42 -2.63
C ASN A 3 -22.60 -5.89 -4.03
N THR A 4 -21.50 -5.36 -4.56
CA THR A 4 -20.95 -5.77 -5.86
C THR A 4 -20.45 -7.20 -5.81
N TYR A 5 -19.72 -7.57 -4.76
CA TYR A 5 -19.26 -8.94 -4.55
C TYR A 5 -20.43 -9.93 -4.49
N PHE A 6 -21.43 -9.67 -3.65
CA PHE A 6 -22.58 -10.58 -3.51
C PHE A 6 -23.45 -10.63 -4.76
N SER A 7 -23.55 -9.54 -5.53
CA SER A 7 -24.23 -9.58 -6.83
C SER A 7 -23.54 -10.54 -7.79
N TRP A 8 -22.22 -10.45 -7.91
CA TRP A 8 -21.44 -11.36 -8.77
C TRP A 8 -21.52 -12.81 -8.31
N MET A 9 -21.53 -13.07 -7.00
CA MET A 9 -21.60 -14.43 -6.48
C MET A 9 -22.98 -15.09 -6.68
N ARG A 10 -24.06 -14.30 -6.69
CA ARG A 10 -25.41 -14.82 -6.98
C ARG A 10 -25.60 -15.22 -8.44
N ASP A 11 -24.98 -14.47 -9.34
CA ASP A 11 -25.11 -14.62 -10.80
C ASP A 11 -23.85 -15.22 -11.44
N ILE A 12 -23.06 -15.96 -10.66
CA ILE A 12 -21.80 -16.53 -11.14
C ILE A 12 -22.05 -17.52 -12.27
N GLN A 13 -21.27 -17.37 -13.35
CA GLN A 13 -21.33 -18.22 -14.51
C GLN A 13 -20.19 -19.24 -14.52
N ASP A 14 -20.33 -20.28 -15.35
CA ASP A 14 -19.27 -21.25 -15.58
C ASP A 14 -17.98 -20.57 -16.04
N TRP A 15 -16.87 -21.08 -15.57
CA TRP A 15 -15.56 -20.53 -15.84
C TRP A 15 -14.67 -21.52 -16.56
N CYS A 16 -14.37 -21.25 -17.83
CA CYS A 16 -13.39 -22.02 -18.56
C CYS A 16 -11.99 -21.68 -18.01
N ILE A 17 -11.32 -22.68 -17.45
CA ILE A 17 -10.02 -22.54 -16.80
C ILE A 17 -8.84 -22.92 -17.70
N SER A 18 -9.08 -23.36 -18.93
CA SER A 18 -8.02 -23.67 -19.91
C SER A 18 -7.64 -22.45 -20.75
N ARG A 19 -6.35 -22.32 -21.04
CA ARG A 19 -5.80 -21.28 -21.92
C ARG A 19 -4.79 -21.87 -22.89
N GLN A 20 -4.85 -21.42 -24.13
CA GLN A 20 -3.89 -21.75 -25.19
C GLN A 20 -2.75 -20.74 -25.14
N GLN A 21 -1.80 -20.96 -24.26
CA GLN A 21 -0.63 -20.09 -24.05
C GLN A 21 0.65 -20.92 -24.05
N TRP A 22 1.74 -20.32 -24.48
CA TRP A 22 3.06 -20.97 -24.48
C TRP A 22 3.71 -21.04 -23.10
N TRP A 23 3.14 -20.31 -22.14
CA TRP A 23 3.66 -20.14 -20.79
C TRP A 23 2.56 -20.31 -19.76
N GLY A 24 2.80 -21.11 -18.73
CA GLY A 24 1.85 -21.32 -17.64
C GLY A 24 1.94 -22.71 -17.02
N HIS A 25 1.04 -23.00 -16.10
CA HIS A 25 0.91 -24.31 -15.45
C HIS A 25 0.07 -25.22 -16.35
N ARG A 26 0.68 -26.25 -16.90
CA ARG A 26 -0.04 -27.23 -17.72
C ARG A 26 -1.14 -27.90 -16.93
N ILE A 27 -2.33 -28.06 -17.52
CA ILE A 27 -3.48 -28.65 -16.86
C ILE A 27 -3.15 -30.09 -16.46
N PRO A 28 -3.31 -30.47 -15.16
CA PRO A 28 -2.99 -31.80 -14.66
C PRO A 28 -4.17 -32.77 -14.92
N ALA A 29 -4.51 -32.92 -16.20
CA ALA A 29 -5.57 -33.81 -16.67
C ALA A 29 -5.06 -34.66 -17.84
N PHE A 30 -5.43 -35.93 -17.82
CA PHE A 30 -5.07 -36.92 -18.82
C PHE A 30 -6.33 -37.47 -19.46
N TYR A 31 -6.29 -37.73 -20.74
CA TYR A 31 -7.39 -38.26 -21.56
C TYR A 31 -7.03 -39.60 -22.17
N ASP A 32 -7.97 -40.54 -22.17
CA ASP A 32 -7.87 -41.73 -22.93
C ASP A 32 -8.49 -41.55 -24.33
N GLU A 33 -8.38 -42.59 -25.19
CA GLU A 33 -8.94 -42.59 -26.56
C GLU A 33 -10.49 -42.54 -26.58
N ALA A 34 -11.13 -42.87 -25.47
CA ALA A 34 -12.61 -42.79 -25.29
C ALA A 34 -13.06 -41.41 -24.81
N GLY A 35 -12.15 -40.51 -24.45
CA GLY A 35 -12.46 -39.16 -23.97
C GLY A 35 -12.71 -39.08 -22.47
N ASN A 36 -12.40 -40.12 -21.70
CA ASN A 36 -12.49 -40.05 -20.25
C ASN A 36 -11.36 -39.17 -19.70
N ILE A 37 -11.63 -38.44 -18.59
CA ILE A 37 -10.73 -37.48 -17.97
C ILE A 37 -10.21 -38.02 -16.64
N TYR A 38 -8.89 -37.96 -16.46
CA TYR A 38 -8.18 -38.42 -15.26
C TYR A 38 -7.33 -37.30 -14.70
N ALA A 39 -7.74 -36.68 -13.59
CA ALA A 39 -7.00 -35.58 -12.96
C ALA A 39 -5.96 -36.12 -11.99
N ALA A 40 -4.67 -35.83 -12.25
CA ALA A 40 -3.52 -36.21 -11.42
C ALA A 40 -2.31 -35.35 -11.78
N GLU A 41 -1.28 -35.34 -10.92
CA GLU A 41 -0.04 -34.59 -11.13
C GLU A 41 0.76 -35.07 -12.35
N ASP A 42 0.80 -36.39 -12.52
CA ASP A 42 1.47 -37.05 -13.62
C ASP A 42 0.72 -38.32 -14.09
N GLU A 43 1.19 -38.91 -15.17
CA GLU A 43 0.57 -40.12 -15.75
C GLU A 43 0.63 -41.31 -14.80
N VAL A 44 1.70 -41.46 -14.03
CA VAL A 44 1.88 -42.60 -13.09
C VAL A 44 0.84 -42.46 -11.95
N SER A 45 0.71 -41.26 -11.42
CA SER A 45 -0.30 -40.93 -10.40
C SER A 45 -1.72 -41.12 -10.92
N ALA A 46 -1.99 -40.72 -12.19
CA ALA A 46 -3.28 -40.95 -12.84
C ALA A 46 -3.62 -42.45 -12.91
N ARG A 47 -2.68 -43.26 -13.41
CA ARG A 47 -2.86 -44.74 -13.52
C ARG A 47 -3.13 -45.35 -12.16
N LYS A 48 -2.36 -45.00 -11.14
CA LYS A 48 -2.52 -45.48 -9.77
C LYS A 48 -3.88 -45.06 -9.16
N LYS A 49 -4.22 -43.80 -9.28
CA LYS A 49 -5.44 -43.21 -8.68
C LYS A 49 -6.72 -43.80 -9.24
N TYR A 50 -6.74 -44.04 -10.56
CA TYR A 50 -7.93 -44.51 -11.27
C TYR A 50 -7.84 -45.99 -11.64
N ALA A 51 -6.84 -46.74 -11.15
CA ALA A 51 -6.60 -48.15 -11.41
C ALA A 51 -6.61 -48.50 -12.92
N LEU A 52 -5.91 -47.70 -13.72
CA LEU A 52 -5.88 -47.86 -15.18
C LEU A 52 -4.82 -48.91 -15.60
N SER A 53 -5.18 -49.73 -16.61
CA SER A 53 -4.24 -50.66 -17.24
C SER A 53 -3.17 -49.89 -18.01
N ASP A 54 -1.96 -50.43 -18.10
CA ASP A 54 -0.87 -49.90 -18.89
C ASP A 54 -1.16 -49.91 -20.41
N GLU A 55 -2.13 -50.69 -20.87
CA GLU A 55 -2.59 -50.72 -22.25
C GLU A 55 -3.37 -49.48 -22.68
N ILE A 56 -3.96 -48.75 -21.71
CA ILE A 56 -4.71 -47.53 -21.98
C ILE A 56 -3.72 -46.41 -22.33
N LYS A 57 -3.81 -45.86 -23.52
CA LYS A 57 -3.01 -44.70 -23.91
C LYS A 57 -3.59 -43.46 -23.29
N LEU A 58 -2.76 -42.74 -22.54
CA LEU A 58 -3.10 -41.45 -21.93
C LEU A 58 -2.37 -40.32 -22.66
N SER A 59 -3.06 -39.21 -22.83
CA SER A 59 -2.50 -37.97 -23.32
C SER A 59 -2.83 -36.85 -22.35
N GLN A 60 -1.80 -36.10 -21.88
CA GLN A 60 -2.02 -34.95 -21.03
C GLN A 60 -2.60 -33.80 -21.84
N ASP A 61 -3.48 -33.00 -21.21
CA ASP A 61 -3.98 -31.76 -21.77
C ASP A 61 -2.85 -30.84 -22.22
N ASN A 62 -2.99 -30.22 -23.39
CA ASN A 62 -1.98 -29.32 -23.96
C ASN A 62 -2.14 -27.87 -23.49
N ASP A 63 -3.29 -27.54 -22.91
CA ASP A 63 -3.59 -26.21 -22.41
C ASP A 63 -2.95 -25.98 -21.04
N VAL A 64 -2.87 -24.71 -20.64
CA VAL A 64 -2.41 -24.29 -19.31
C VAL A 64 -3.59 -23.75 -18.50
N LEU A 65 -3.44 -23.78 -17.18
CA LEU A 65 -4.42 -23.19 -16.27
C LEU A 65 -4.47 -21.68 -16.45
N GLU A 66 -5.69 -21.14 -16.39
CA GLU A 66 -5.94 -19.70 -16.35
C GLU A 66 -5.25 -19.06 -15.12
N THR A 67 -4.61 -17.91 -15.32
CA THR A 67 -3.78 -17.25 -14.29
C THR A 67 -4.52 -17.03 -12.96
N TRP A 68 -5.80 -16.64 -13.04
CA TRP A 68 -6.60 -16.40 -11.83
C TRP A 68 -7.00 -17.67 -11.09
N PHE A 69 -6.99 -18.84 -11.77
CA PHE A 69 -7.18 -20.11 -11.10
C PHE A 69 -6.03 -20.42 -10.15
N SER A 70 -4.79 -20.31 -10.64
CA SER A 70 -3.60 -20.52 -9.81
C SER A 70 -3.49 -19.46 -8.72
N SER A 71 -3.80 -18.18 -9.04
CA SER A 71 -3.78 -17.08 -8.08
C SER A 71 -4.83 -17.23 -6.97
N ALA A 72 -5.92 -17.92 -7.24
CA ALA A 72 -6.96 -18.19 -6.24
C ALA A 72 -6.52 -19.13 -5.13
N LEU A 73 -5.47 -19.91 -5.35
CA LEU A 73 -4.90 -20.82 -4.37
C LEU A 73 -3.91 -20.15 -3.41
N TRP A 74 -3.53 -18.91 -3.71
CA TRP A 74 -2.46 -18.19 -2.99
C TRP A 74 -2.63 -18.17 -1.47
N PRO A 75 -3.81 -17.89 -0.86
CA PRO A 75 -3.95 -17.78 0.59
C PRO A 75 -3.60 -19.06 1.37
N MET A 76 -3.72 -20.22 0.73
CA MET A 76 -3.45 -21.51 1.36
C MET A 76 -2.16 -22.16 0.83
N ALA A 77 -1.87 -22.04 -0.47
CA ALA A 77 -0.69 -22.65 -1.07
C ALA A 77 0.62 -22.09 -0.52
N THR A 78 0.69 -20.77 -0.26
CA THR A 78 1.85 -20.12 0.34
C THR A 78 2.07 -20.48 1.81
N LEU A 79 1.06 -21.03 2.47
CA LEU A 79 1.10 -21.51 3.85
C LEU A 79 1.27 -23.04 3.96
N GLY A 80 1.60 -23.70 2.83
CA GLY A 80 1.96 -25.11 2.80
C GLY A 80 0.85 -26.09 2.43
N CYS A 81 -0.38 -25.63 2.11
CA CYS A 81 -1.44 -26.52 1.60
C CYS A 81 -1.00 -27.14 0.24
N PRO A 82 -1.23 -28.44 0.01
CA PRO A 82 -2.15 -29.36 0.72
C PRO A 82 -1.57 -30.09 1.95
N GLU A 83 -0.27 -29.96 2.23
CA GLU A 83 0.30 -30.52 3.43
C GLU A 83 -0.21 -29.75 4.67
N LYS A 84 -0.33 -30.45 5.81
CA LYS A 84 -0.64 -29.83 7.08
C LYS A 84 0.59 -29.12 7.63
N HIS A 85 0.70 -27.82 7.41
CA HIS A 85 1.77 -26.99 7.91
C HIS A 85 1.27 -26.10 9.07
N PRO A 86 2.07 -25.85 10.12
CA PRO A 86 1.68 -24.98 11.24
C PRO A 86 1.26 -23.58 10.79
N ASP A 87 1.94 -23.01 9.79
CA ASP A 87 1.64 -21.68 9.26
C ASP A 87 0.20 -21.56 8.73
N LEU A 88 -0.39 -22.66 8.22
CA LEU A 88 -1.77 -22.66 7.79
C LEU A 88 -2.76 -22.49 8.95
N GLU A 89 -2.41 -23.00 10.14
CA GLU A 89 -3.22 -22.82 11.34
C GLU A 89 -3.05 -21.43 11.94
N ASP A 90 -1.82 -20.88 11.92
CA ASP A 90 -1.45 -19.62 12.56
C ASP A 90 -1.83 -18.39 11.70
N TYR A 91 -1.74 -18.49 10.36
CA TYR A 91 -1.89 -17.33 9.45
C TYR A 91 -3.12 -17.40 8.53
N LEU A 92 -3.95 -18.42 8.64
CA LEU A 92 -5.23 -18.48 7.91
C LEU A 92 -6.42 -18.41 8.91
N PRO A 93 -7.25 -17.35 8.88
CA PRO A 93 -7.30 -16.25 7.91
C PRO A 93 -6.17 -15.23 8.06
N SER A 94 -5.74 -14.61 6.95
CA SER A 94 -4.87 -13.45 6.99
C SER A 94 -5.65 -12.23 7.50
N SER A 95 -5.01 -11.37 8.31
CA SER A 95 -5.68 -10.21 8.92
C SER A 95 -6.24 -9.23 7.88
N THR A 96 -5.46 -8.93 6.84
CA THR A 96 -5.89 -7.94 5.84
C THR A 96 -5.35 -8.26 4.44
N LEU A 97 -6.24 -8.28 3.45
CA LEU A 97 -5.90 -8.25 2.03
C LEU A 97 -6.04 -6.82 1.50
N VAL A 98 -5.02 -6.30 0.82
CA VAL A 98 -5.06 -5.00 0.15
C VAL A 98 -5.11 -5.20 -1.35
N THR A 99 -6.12 -4.65 -2.04
CA THR A 99 -6.31 -4.84 -3.48
C THR A 99 -7.07 -3.70 -4.14
N GLY A 100 -6.98 -3.61 -5.48
CA GLY A 100 -7.80 -2.71 -6.29
C GLY A 100 -9.21 -3.24 -6.51
N HIS A 101 -10.14 -2.33 -6.75
CA HIS A 101 -11.54 -2.69 -7.03
C HIS A 101 -11.73 -3.49 -8.33
N ASP A 102 -10.83 -3.35 -9.29
CA ASP A 102 -10.91 -3.96 -10.61
C ASP A 102 -10.63 -5.47 -10.61
N ILE A 103 -10.09 -6.02 -9.52
CA ILE A 103 -9.82 -7.45 -9.39
C ILE A 103 -10.57 -8.14 -8.25
N ILE A 104 -11.61 -7.51 -7.70
CA ILE A 104 -12.45 -8.12 -6.66
C ILE A 104 -13.02 -9.44 -7.17
N PHE A 105 -13.64 -9.46 -8.36
CA PHE A 105 -14.21 -10.66 -8.94
C PHE A 105 -13.14 -11.67 -9.39
N PHE A 106 -12.11 -11.18 -10.08
CA PHE A 106 -11.10 -12.06 -10.67
C PHE A 106 -10.17 -12.70 -9.63
N TRP A 107 -9.93 -12.02 -8.52
CA TRP A 107 -8.97 -12.50 -7.52
C TRP A 107 -9.62 -12.74 -6.15
N VAL A 108 -10.21 -11.73 -5.54
CA VAL A 108 -10.74 -11.84 -4.16
C VAL A 108 -11.82 -12.89 -4.07
N ALA A 109 -12.84 -12.85 -4.94
CA ALA A 109 -13.94 -13.80 -4.95
C ALA A 109 -13.45 -15.24 -5.16
N ARG A 110 -12.49 -15.42 -6.06
CA ARG A 110 -11.94 -16.74 -6.35
C ARG A 110 -11.08 -17.30 -5.21
N MET A 111 -10.28 -16.45 -4.53
CA MET A 111 -9.57 -16.85 -3.32
C MET A 111 -10.55 -17.30 -2.22
N ILE A 112 -11.63 -16.54 -2.01
CA ILE A 112 -12.66 -16.88 -1.03
C ILE A 112 -13.30 -18.23 -1.39
N MET A 113 -13.69 -18.45 -2.65
CA MET A 113 -14.29 -19.71 -3.11
C MET A 113 -13.38 -20.90 -2.90
N MET A 114 -12.12 -20.81 -3.33
CA MET A 114 -11.16 -21.92 -3.23
C MET A 114 -10.81 -22.23 -1.79
N THR A 115 -10.55 -21.22 -0.96
CA THR A 115 -10.19 -21.43 0.44
C THR A 115 -11.38 -22.00 1.23
N LEU A 116 -12.60 -21.51 1.01
CA LEU A 116 -13.80 -22.10 1.60
C LEU A 116 -14.04 -23.55 1.14
N HIS A 117 -13.70 -23.86 -0.12
CA HIS A 117 -13.86 -25.23 -0.63
C HIS A 117 -12.90 -26.21 0.02
N PHE A 118 -11.60 -25.86 0.10
CA PHE A 118 -10.56 -26.75 0.57
C PHE A 118 -10.39 -26.72 2.09
N GLU A 119 -10.26 -25.52 2.68
CA GLU A 119 -9.92 -25.34 4.10
C GLU A 119 -11.15 -25.09 5.00
N LYS A 120 -12.34 -24.84 4.43
CA LYS A 120 -13.58 -24.54 5.16
C LYS A 120 -13.48 -23.26 6.03
N LYS A 121 -12.50 -22.41 5.74
CA LYS A 121 -12.25 -21.13 6.41
C LYS A 121 -12.35 -19.98 5.40
N VAL A 122 -12.66 -18.78 5.87
CA VAL A 122 -12.50 -17.56 5.05
C VAL A 122 -11.02 -17.23 4.95
N PRO A 123 -10.52 -16.71 3.80
CA PRO A 123 -9.08 -16.43 3.65
C PRO A 123 -8.61 -15.15 4.33
N PHE A 124 -9.51 -14.19 4.60
CA PHE A 124 -9.17 -12.86 5.12
C PHE A 124 -10.22 -12.37 6.09
N ASP A 125 -9.78 -11.69 7.16
CA ASP A 125 -10.70 -10.99 8.08
C ASP A 125 -11.19 -9.68 7.45
N THR A 126 -10.29 -8.95 6.80
CA THR A 126 -10.59 -7.68 6.15
C THR A 126 -10.08 -7.64 4.72
N VAL A 127 -10.87 -7.09 3.81
CA VAL A 127 -10.43 -6.77 2.44
C VAL A 127 -10.46 -5.25 2.26
N TYR A 128 -9.27 -4.62 2.25
CA TYR A 128 -9.13 -3.20 1.99
C TYR A 128 -9.05 -2.94 0.49
N ILE A 129 -10.01 -2.17 -0.03
CA ILE A 129 -10.10 -1.84 -1.46
C ILE A 129 -9.57 -0.43 -1.67
N HIS A 130 -8.38 -0.33 -2.30
CA HIS A 130 -7.78 0.96 -2.63
C HIS A 130 -8.23 1.48 -4.01
N GLY A 131 -8.12 2.79 -4.21
CA GLY A 131 -8.26 3.42 -5.52
C GLY A 131 -7.04 3.16 -6.41
N LEU A 132 -7.21 3.24 -7.72
CA LEU A 132 -6.09 3.13 -8.67
C LEU A 132 -5.42 4.49 -8.85
N VAL A 133 -4.09 4.48 -8.98
CA VAL A 133 -3.35 5.67 -9.39
C VAL A 133 -3.49 5.86 -10.90
N ARG A 134 -3.96 7.02 -11.29
CA ARG A 134 -4.18 7.42 -12.68
C ARG A 134 -3.16 8.49 -13.09
N ASP A 135 -2.91 8.61 -14.37
CA ASP A 135 -2.03 9.63 -14.91
C ASP A 135 -2.59 11.07 -14.72
N PHE A 136 -1.86 12.07 -15.18
CA PHE A 136 -2.23 13.49 -15.08
C PHE A 136 -3.57 13.83 -15.76
N GLU A 137 -3.97 13.04 -16.77
CA GLU A 137 -5.25 13.20 -17.48
C GLU A 137 -6.38 12.37 -16.85
N GLY A 138 -6.09 11.62 -15.77
CA GLY A 138 -7.04 10.75 -15.09
C GLY A 138 -7.25 9.40 -15.78
N GLN A 139 -6.37 9.00 -16.71
CA GLN A 139 -6.47 7.72 -17.40
C GLN A 139 -5.74 6.61 -16.65
N LYS A 140 -6.25 5.36 -16.78
CA LYS A 140 -5.57 4.19 -16.24
C LYS A 140 -4.20 4.04 -16.88
N MET A 141 -3.16 3.91 -16.06
CA MET A 141 -1.79 3.68 -16.51
C MET A 141 -1.63 2.28 -17.10
N SER A 142 -0.88 2.18 -18.20
CA SER A 142 -0.51 0.90 -18.80
C SER A 142 0.80 1.01 -19.59
N LYS A 143 1.55 -0.09 -19.64
CA LYS A 143 2.77 -0.18 -20.44
C LYS A 143 2.52 0.09 -21.93
N SER A 144 1.38 -0.38 -22.46
CA SER A 144 1.01 -0.18 -23.86
C SER A 144 0.71 1.25 -24.23
N LYS A 145 0.21 2.07 -23.27
CA LYS A 145 -0.03 3.50 -23.47
C LYS A 145 1.21 4.36 -23.22
N GLY A 146 2.24 3.82 -22.56
CA GLY A 146 3.44 4.55 -22.17
C GLY A 146 3.19 5.69 -21.18
N ASN A 147 2.06 5.67 -20.46
CA ASN A 147 1.70 6.66 -19.45
C ASN A 147 2.00 6.20 -18.03
N GLY A 148 2.73 5.10 -17.86
CA GLY A 148 3.21 4.65 -16.57
C GLY A 148 4.21 5.63 -15.96
N LEU A 149 4.15 5.77 -14.63
CA LEU A 149 5.07 6.58 -13.83
C LEU A 149 5.86 5.63 -12.94
N ASP A 150 7.19 5.76 -12.96
CA ASP A 150 8.06 5.01 -12.07
C ASP A 150 8.19 5.78 -10.74
N PRO A 151 7.81 5.21 -9.59
CA PRO A 151 7.95 5.87 -8.30
C PRO A 151 9.39 6.33 -7.99
N LEU A 152 10.40 5.59 -8.46
CA LEU A 152 11.80 5.94 -8.24
C LEU A 152 12.19 7.26 -8.91
N ASP A 153 11.59 7.58 -10.06
CA ASP A 153 11.83 8.85 -10.73
C ASP A 153 11.37 10.07 -9.90
N PHE A 154 10.39 9.88 -9.01
CA PHE A 154 9.91 10.92 -8.08
C PHE A 154 10.68 10.92 -6.75
N ILE A 155 11.23 9.79 -6.35
CA ILE A 155 12.06 9.68 -5.14
C ILE A 155 13.42 10.33 -5.39
N ASP A 156 14.13 9.89 -6.45
CA ASP A 156 15.51 10.22 -6.72
C ASP A 156 15.69 11.41 -7.68
N GLY A 157 14.62 11.73 -8.41
CA GLY A 157 14.67 12.67 -9.52
C GLY A 157 15.21 12.04 -10.81
N VAL A 158 14.86 12.61 -11.95
CA VAL A 158 15.36 12.18 -13.25
C VAL A 158 15.36 13.35 -14.23
N ASP A 159 16.42 13.49 -15.03
CA ASP A 159 16.46 14.47 -16.11
C ASP A 159 15.52 14.11 -17.26
N LEU A 160 15.15 15.12 -18.06
CA LEU A 160 14.17 14.96 -19.13
C LEU A 160 14.58 13.90 -20.17
N GLU A 161 15.83 13.89 -20.61
CA GLU A 161 16.27 12.99 -21.69
C GLU A 161 16.30 11.53 -21.21
N THR A 162 16.75 11.30 -19.99
CA THR A 162 16.68 9.99 -19.34
C THR A 162 15.22 9.52 -19.18
N LEU A 163 14.32 10.42 -18.73
CA LEU A 163 12.90 10.10 -18.59
C LEU A 163 12.26 9.75 -19.94
N VAL A 164 12.55 10.53 -21.00
CA VAL A 164 12.09 10.23 -22.36
C VAL A 164 12.58 8.88 -22.81
N THR A 165 13.85 8.60 -22.61
CA THR A 165 14.45 7.29 -22.99
C THR A 165 13.78 6.13 -22.24
N LYS A 166 13.60 6.24 -20.92
CA LYS A 166 12.90 5.21 -20.10
C LYS A 166 11.48 4.95 -20.59
N ARG A 167 10.73 6.01 -20.90
CA ARG A 167 9.32 5.91 -21.31
C ARG A 167 9.11 5.49 -22.75
N THR A 168 10.12 5.64 -23.62
CA THR A 168 10.05 5.25 -25.04
C THR A 168 10.76 3.96 -25.37
N SER A 169 11.57 3.42 -24.45
CA SER A 169 12.22 2.12 -24.59
C SER A 169 11.25 0.97 -24.32
N ASN A 170 11.50 -0.19 -24.94
CA ASN A 170 10.78 -1.45 -24.71
C ASN A 170 9.24 -1.35 -24.84
N LEU A 171 8.76 -0.51 -25.75
CA LEU A 171 7.34 -0.37 -26.02
C LEU A 171 6.77 -1.59 -26.72
N THR A 172 5.64 -2.08 -26.27
CA THR A 172 4.86 -3.13 -26.97
C THR A 172 4.43 -2.66 -28.37
N GLN A 173 4.27 -1.34 -28.57
CA GLN A 173 3.92 -0.70 -29.82
C GLN A 173 4.92 0.42 -30.17
N PRO A 174 5.99 0.13 -30.93
CA PRO A 174 7.04 1.11 -31.25
C PRO A 174 6.50 2.41 -31.93
N LYS A 175 5.38 2.31 -32.65
CA LYS A 175 4.74 3.47 -33.30
C LYS A 175 4.29 4.55 -32.32
N MET A 176 4.12 4.20 -31.04
CA MET A 176 3.71 5.13 -30.01
C MET A 176 4.86 6.01 -29.47
N ALA A 177 6.13 5.68 -29.74
CA ALA A 177 7.29 6.37 -29.18
C ALA A 177 7.25 7.90 -29.36
N LYS A 178 7.00 8.39 -30.57
CA LYS A 178 6.93 9.84 -30.85
C LYS A 178 5.82 10.55 -30.06
N ARG A 179 4.67 9.88 -29.89
CA ARG A 179 3.57 10.45 -29.10
C ARG A 179 3.92 10.50 -27.61
N ILE A 180 4.52 9.42 -27.10
CA ILE A 180 4.95 9.32 -25.69
C ILE A 180 6.04 10.35 -25.39
N GLU A 181 7.02 10.52 -26.26
CA GLU A 181 8.06 11.54 -26.16
C GLU A 181 7.45 12.95 -26.08
N LYS A 182 6.58 13.29 -27.04
CA LYS A 182 5.91 14.60 -27.05
C LYS A 182 5.14 14.87 -25.76
N GLN A 183 4.42 13.88 -25.27
CA GLN A 183 3.66 13.99 -24.02
C GLN A 183 4.60 14.11 -22.82
N THR A 184 5.67 13.33 -22.75
CA THR A 184 6.66 13.41 -21.69
C THR A 184 7.30 14.79 -21.58
N ARG A 185 7.74 15.36 -22.72
CA ARG A 185 8.31 16.71 -22.77
C ARG A 185 7.32 17.81 -22.38
N LYS A 186 6.00 17.58 -22.61
CA LYS A 186 4.94 18.50 -22.19
C LYS A 186 4.69 18.42 -20.69
N ASP A 187 4.59 17.20 -20.14
CA ASP A 187 4.24 16.97 -18.75
C ASP A 187 5.42 17.22 -17.77
N PHE A 188 6.65 17.03 -18.26
CA PHE A 188 7.87 17.13 -17.48
C PHE A 188 8.95 17.94 -18.24
N PRO A 189 8.74 19.24 -18.50
CA PRO A 189 9.64 20.04 -19.36
C PRO A 189 11.09 20.10 -18.87
N GLU A 190 11.30 19.96 -17.56
CA GLU A 190 12.63 19.96 -16.92
C GLU A 190 13.01 18.61 -16.28
N GLY A 191 12.27 17.54 -16.62
CA GLY A 191 12.40 16.27 -15.93
C GLY A 191 11.61 16.25 -14.62
N VAL A 192 11.99 15.39 -13.69
CA VAL A 192 11.35 15.24 -12.38
C VAL A 192 12.35 15.57 -11.28
N ALA A 193 12.00 16.49 -10.40
CA ALA A 193 12.83 16.80 -9.23
C ALA A 193 12.81 15.65 -8.22
N ALA A 194 13.87 15.51 -7.43
CA ALA A 194 13.90 14.58 -6.30
C ALA A 194 12.99 15.09 -5.17
N TYR A 195 12.00 14.29 -4.79
CA TYR A 195 11.08 14.62 -3.70
C TYR A 195 11.37 13.83 -2.42
N GLY A 196 12.03 12.68 -2.55
CA GLY A 196 12.29 11.75 -1.45
C GLY A 196 11.14 10.76 -1.19
N THR A 197 11.49 9.67 -0.53
CA THR A 197 10.57 8.55 -0.25
C THR A 197 9.40 8.96 0.63
N ASP A 198 9.67 9.71 1.71
CA ASP A 198 8.66 10.09 2.69
C ASP A 198 7.59 11.01 2.09
N ALA A 199 8.00 11.98 1.27
CA ALA A 199 7.07 12.87 0.59
C ALA A 199 6.12 12.12 -0.34
N LEU A 200 6.66 11.16 -1.11
CA LEU A 200 5.84 10.34 -2.01
C LEU A 200 4.88 9.44 -1.23
N ARG A 201 5.35 8.73 -0.20
CA ARG A 201 4.52 7.86 0.63
C ARG A 201 3.44 8.64 1.38
N PHE A 202 3.78 9.79 1.95
CA PHE A 202 2.82 10.66 2.63
C PHE A 202 1.75 11.17 1.65
N THR A 203 2.14 11.51 0.41
CA THR A 203 1.19 11.89 -0.64
C THR A 203 0.16 10.80 -0.89
N PHE A 204 0.59 9.56 -1.06
CA PHE A 204 -0.34 8.45 -1.27
C PHE A 204 -1.22 8.19 -0.05
N CYS A 205 -0.66 8.27 1.15
CA CYS A 205 -1.44 8.14 2.38
C CYS A 205 -2.54 9.21 2.46
N ALA A 206 -2.19 10.48 2.22
CA ALA A 206 -3.11 11.61 2.26
C ALA A 206 -4.20 11.57 1.17
N LEU A 207 -3.93 10.87 0.05
CA LEU A 207 -4.87 10.71 -1.05
C LEU A 207 -5.66 9.39 -0.99
N ALA A 208 -5.33 8.50 -0.07
CA ALA A 208 -5.95 7.18 0.08
C ALA A 208 -7.36 7.27 0.68
N THR A 209 -8.28 7.91 -0.03
CA THR A 209 -9.70 7.90 0.31
C THR A 209 -10.34 6.58 -0.10
N THR A 210 -11.34 6.11 0.63
CA THR A 210 -12.01 4.85 0.33
C THR A 210 -12.64 4.85 -1.07
N GLY A 211 -12.12 3.96 -1.93
CA GLY A 211 -12.73 3.62 -3.21
C GLY A 211 -12.67 4.64 -4.34
N ARG A 212 -11.89 5.71 -4.19
CA ARG A 212 -11.70 6.70 -5.27
C ARG A 212 -10.33 6.54 -5.91
N ASP A 213 -10.30 6.60 -7.24
CA ASP A 213 -9.05 6.65 -7.97
C ASP A 213 -8.28 7.93 -7.66
N VAL A 214 -6.96 7.81 -7.56
CA VAL A 214 -6.05 8.91 -7.25
C VAL A 214 -5.47 9.45 -8.55
N ARG A 215 -5.80 10.69 -8.90
CA ARG A 215 -5.11 11.38 -9.98
C ARG A 215 -3.75 11.85 -9.48
N PHE A 216 -2.69 11.46 -10.20
CA PHE A 216 -1.33 11.84 -9.87
C PHE A 216 -1.12 13.36 -10.06
N ASP A 217 -0.46 14.00 -9.08
CA ASP A 217 -0.19 15.45 -9.08
C ASP A 217 1.14 15.71 -8.36
N THR A 218 2.13 16.19 -9.11
CA THR A 218 3.48 16.49 -8.59
C THR A 218 3.49 17.65 -7.59
N ASN A 219 2.58 18.61 -7.72
CA ASN A 219 2.50 19.74 -6.78
C ASN A 219 2.16 19.26 -5.35
N ARG A 220 1.38 18.20 -5.25
CA ARG A 220 1.07 17.60 -3.94
C ARG A 220 2.30 16.96 -3.31
N ILE A 221 3.10 16.24 -4.11
CA ILE A 221 4.35 15.63 -3.62
C ILE A 221 5.31 16.73 -3.14
N GLU A 222 5.43 17.82 -3.88
CA GLU A 222 6.24 18.98 -3.48
C GLU A 222 5.75 19.59 -2.16
N GLY A 223 4.45 19.76 -1.99
CA GLY A 223 3.86 20.24 -0.74
C GLY A 223 4.24 19.35 0.45
N TYR A 224 4.17 18.03 0.30
CA TYR A 224 4.56 17.11 1.37
C TYR A 224 6.06 16.97 1.56
N ARG A 225 6.90 17.20 0.53
CA ARG A 225 8.35 17.38 0.71
C ARG A 225 8.62 18.58 1.62
N ASN A 226 7.94 19.69 1.39
CA ASN A 226 8.09 20.88 2.24
C ASN A 226 7.63 20.61 3.68
N PHE A 227 6.58 19.79 3.85
CA PHE A 227 6.16 19.33 5.17
C PHE A 227 7.23 18.48 5.87
N CYS A 228 7.82 17.51 5.19
CA CYS A 228 8.92 16.71 5.74
C CYS A 228 10.12 17.60 6.15
N ASN A 229 10.45 18.60 5.33
CA ASN A 229 11.49 19.58 5.67
C ASN A 229 11.14 20.43 6.90
N LYS A 230 9.86 20.80 7.05
CA LYS A 230 9.38 21.54 8.24
C LYS A 230 9.52 20.71 9.49
N LEU A 231 9.13 19.43 9.45
CA LEU A 231 9.33 18.48 10.55
C LEU A 231 10.79 18.31 10.93
N TRP A 232 11.65 18.14 9.94
CA TRP A 232 13.09 18.04 10.15
C TRP A 232 13.67 19.27 10.86
N ASN A 233 13.28 20.47 10.42
CA ASN A 233 13.75 21.71 11.05
C ASN A 233 13.15 21.90 12.46
N ALA A 234 11.91 21.53 12.68
CA ALA A 234 11.29 21.51 14.00
C ALA A 234 12.02 20.55 14.95
N SER A 235 12.34 19.34 14.49
CA SER A 235 13.10 18.36 15.27
C SER A 235 14.50 18.89 15.64
N LYS A 236 15.21 19.52 14.69
CA LYS A 236 16.50 20.18 15.01
C LYS A 236 16.36 21.25 16.09
N PHE A 237 15.34 22.13 15.97
CA PHE A 237 15.10 23.16 16.95
C PHE A 237 14.85 22.56 18.34
N VAL A 238 14.01 21.53 18.43
CA VAL A 238 13.71 20.85 19.71
C VAL A 238 14.97 20.24 20.29
N LEU A 239 15.71 19.43 19.52
CA LEU A 239 16.91 18.76 20.00
C LEU A 239 17.98 19.75 20.50
N MET A 240 18.21 20.84 19.77
CA MET A 240 19.18 21.88 20.19
C MET A 240 18.79 22.57 21.50
N ASN A 241 17.49 22.66 21.80
CA ASN A 241 17.00 23.32 23.03
C ASN A 241 16.75 22.36 24.19
N THR A 242 17.01 21.04 23.99
CA THR A 242 16.68 20.00 24.97
C THR A 242 17.84 19.02 25.24
N GLU A 243 19.08 19.34 24.82
CA GLU A 243 20.25 18.43 24.90
C GLU A 243 20.50 17.82 26.28
N ASN A 244 20.12 18.50 27.37
CA ASN A 244 20.42 18.08 28.73
C ASN A 244 19.15 17.72 29.53
N VAL A 245 18.05 17.43 28.86
CA VAL A 245 16.79 17.11 29.54
C VAL A 245 16.71 15.63 29.87
N ASP A 246 16.62 15.34 31.15
CA ASP A 246 16.36 13.97 31.64
C ASP A 246 14.86 13.66 31.54
N LEU A 247 14.49 12.81 30.58
CA LEU A 247 13.10 12.37 30.34
C LEU A 247 12.62 11.35 31.39
N THR A 248 13.50 10.76 32.19
CA THR A 248 13.10 9.75 33.20
C THR A 248 12.45 10.37 34.42
N GLN A 249 12.69 11.67 34.70
CA GLN A 249 12.10 12.37 35.83
C GLN A 249 10.69 12.83 35.49
N ALA A 250 9.74 12.54 36.37
CA ALA A 250 8.39 13.06 36.27
C ALA A 250 8.39 14.61 36.34
N VAL A 251 7.57 15.24 35.53
CA VAL A 251 7.33 16.68 35.56
C VAL A 251 6.10 16.92 36.47
N ASP A 252 6.23 17.88 37.38
CA ASP A 252 5.08 18.37 38.12
C ASP A 252 4.14 19.13 37.19
N GLU A 253 2.93 18.61 37.00
CA GLU A 253 1.94 19.23 36.12
C GLU A 253 1.60 20.67 36.51
N SER A 254 1.83 21.04 37.79
CA SER A 254 1.61 22.43 38.27
C SER A 254 2.61 23.41 37.62
N THR A 255 3.78 22.94 37.16
CA THR A 255 4.80 23.77 36.54
C THR A 255 4.59 23.99 35.04
N LEU A 256 3.63 23.32 34.44
CA LEU A 256 3.32 23.47 33.00
C LEU A 256 2.74 24.86 32.71
N SER A 257 3.27 25.52 31.68
CA SER A 257 2.68 26.74 31.13
C SER A 257 1.29 26.51 30.53
N SER A 258 0.55 27.53 30.27
CA SER A 258 -0.73 27.43 29.55
C SER A 258 -0.53 26.90 28.13
N ALA A 259 0.61 27.24 27.48
CA ALA A 259 0.95 26.73 26.16
C ALA A 259 1.28 25.25 26.21
N ASP A 260 2.00 24.75 27.22
CA ASP A 260 2.29 23.34 27.40
C ASP A 260 1.02 22.50 27.57
N ARG A 261 0.12 22.95 28.45
CA ARG A 261 -1.18 22.29 28.67
C ARG A 261 -2.04 22.26 27.40
N TRP A 262 -2.02 23.37 26.66
CA TRP A 262 -2.77 23.48 25.40
C TRP A 262 -2.25 22.48 24.36
N ILE A 263 -0.92 22.44 24.12
CA ILE A 263 -0.37 21.53 23.10
C ILE A 263 -0.51 20.06 23.49
N LEU A 264 -0.35 19.71 24.77
CA LEU A 264 -0.58 18.35 25.26
C LEU A 264 -2.03 17.90 25.06
N SER A 265 -3.01 18.81 25.29
CA SER A 265 -4.41 18.54 25.00
C SER A 265 -4.66 18.32 23.51
N LYS A 266 -4.00 19.11 22.63
CA LYS A 266 -4.07 18.96 21.19
C LYS A 266 -3.42 17.67 20.71
N THR A 267 -2.28 17.29 21.28
CA THR A 267 -1.58 16.02 21.00
C THR A 267 -2.48 14.82 21.31
N ARG A 268 -3.12 14.81 22.48
CA ARG A 268 -4.05 13.71 22.85
C ARG A 268 -5.18 13.56 21.83
N ARG A 269 -5.77 14.67 21.41
CA ARG A 269 -6.84 14.67 20.40
C ARG A 269 -6.33 14.16 19.05
N MET A 270 -5.17 14.61 18.60
CA MET A 270 -4.53 14.12 17.36
C MET A 270 -4.27 12.61 17.42
N VAL A 271 -3.79 12.09 18.55
CA VAL A 271 -3.58 10.64 18.75
C VAL A 271 -4.90 9.86 18.70
N GLU A 272 -5.98 10.37 19.30
CA GLU A 272 -7.32 9.76 19.24
C GLU A 272 -7.83 9.71 17.79
N ASP A 273 -7.72 10.82 17.05
CA ASP A 273 -8.12 10.90 15.64
C ASP A 273 -7.28 9.96 14.77
N ALA A 274 -5.97 9.90 15.01
CA ALA A 274 -5.06 9.02 14.29
C ALA A 274 -5.37 7.53 14.54
N LYS A 275 -5.63 7.13 15.78
CA LYS A 275 -6.03 5.76 16.13
C LYS A 275 -7.35 5.38 15.45
N PHE A 276 -8.37 6.21 15.55
CA PHE A 276 -9.64 5.98 14.90
C PHE A 276 -9.50 5.86 13.38
N ALA A 277 -8.65 6.72 12.78
CA ALA A 277 -8.38 6.67 11.34
C ALA A 277 -7.70 5.36 10.91
N LEU A 278 -6.73 4.86 11.68
CA LEU A 278 -6.08 3.57 11.42
C LEU A 278 -7.05 2.39 11.58
N GLU A 279 -7.84 2.36 12.66
CA GLU A 279 -8.84 1.32 12.91
C GLU A 279 -9.91 1.24 11.81
N THR A 280 -10.21 2.38 11.19
CA THR A 280 -11.21 2.47 10.11
C THR A 280 -10.60 2.49 8.70
N TYR A 281 -9.29 2.25 8.58
CA TYR A 281 -8.54 2.29 7.30
C TYR A 281 -8.68 3.62 6.55
N ARG A 282 -8.87 4.74 7.28
CA ARG A 282 -8.95 6.10 6.74
C ARG A 282 -7.58 6.77 6.77
N PHE A 283 -6.67 6.28 5.93
CA PHE A 283 -5.30 6.81 5.84
C PHE A 283 -5.25 8.30 5.47
N ASP A 284 -6.24 8.78 4.72
CA ASP A 284 -6.42 10.19 4.41
C ASP A 284 -6.66 11.05 5.68
N ILE A 285 -7.49 10.57 6.60
CA ILE A 285 -7.73 11.24 7.89
C ILE A 285 -6.49 11.13 8.77
N PHE A 286 -5.84 9.95 8.82
CA PHE A 286 -4.59 9.75 9.55
C PHE A 286 -3.53 10.78 9.14
N ALA A 287 -3.24 10.88 7.83
CA ALA A 287 -2.25 11.81 7.32
C ALA A 287 -2.65 13.28 7.56
N SER A 288 -3.92 13.64 7.35
CA SER A 288 -4.36 15.02 7.52
C SER A 288 -4.37 15.47 8.99
N SER A 289 -4.75 14.60 9.92
CA SER A 289 -4.74 14.95 11.36
C SER A 289 -3.32 15.24 11.85
N ILE A 290 -2.33 14.44 11.44
CA ILE A 290 -0.93 14.66 11.78
C ILE A 290 -0.40 15.92 11.09
N TYR A 291 -0.70 16.12 9.81
CA TYR A 291 -0.27 17.31 9.05
C TYR A 291 -0.78 18.61 9.69
N GLU A 292 -2.09 18.70 9.97
CA GLU A 292 -2.72 19.88 10.56
C GLU A 292 -2.15 20.16 11.96
N PHE A 293 -2.02 19.14 12.79
CA PHE A 293 -1.41 19.29 14.12
C PHE A 293 0.04 19.75 14.04
N ALA A 294 0.88 19.06 13.25
CA ALA A 294 2.30 19.34 13.14
C ALA A 294 2.58 20.72 12.54
N TRP A 295 1.88 21.05 11.48
CA TRP A 295 2.10 22.33 10.79
C TRP A 295 1.53 23.50 11.57
N HIS A 296 0.23 23.46 11.86
CA HIS A 296 -0.49 24.64 12.35
C HIS A 296 -0.48 24.79 13.87
N GLU A 297 -0.53 23.69 14.62
CA GLU A 297 -0.58 23.76 16.07
C GLU A 297 0.85 23.74 16.67
N TYR A 298 1.64 22.75 16.30
CA TYR A 298 2.98 22.57 16.86
C TYR A 298 3.99 23.57 16.31
N CYS A 299 4.19 23.61 14.98
CA CYS A 299 5.23 24.46 14.38
C CYS A 299 4.86 25.95 14.39
N ASP A 300 3.63 26.31 13.95
CA ASP A 300 3.28 27.72 13.76
C ASP A 300 2.98 28.43 15.08
N TRP A 301 2.52 27.69 16.10
CA TRP A 301 2.19 28.29 17.38
C TRP A 301 3.07 27.84 18.54
N TYR A 302 3.08 26.53 18.83
CA TYR A 302 3.73 26.07 20.05
C TYR A 302 5.23 26.35 20.08
N LEU A 303 5.97 26.00 18.99
CA LEU A 303 7.40 26.29 18.91
C LEU A 303 7.68 27.78 19.06
N GLU A 304 6.87 28.65 18.47
CA GLU A 304 7.06 30.10 18.57
C GLU A 304 6.81 30.61 20.00
N LEU A 305 5.76 30.12 20.66
CA LEU A 305 5.45 30.48 22.05
C LEU A 305 6.55 30.04 23.02
N THR A 306 7.20 28.88 22.76
CA THR A 306 8.28 28.38 23.64
C THR A 306 9.56 29.21 23.57
N LYS A 307 9.81 29.93 22.48
CA LYS A 307 11.04 30.73 22.32
C LYS A 307 11.21 31.76 23.42
N SER A 308 10.15 32.43 23.82
CA SER A 308 10.14 33.41 24.91
C SER A 308 10.50 32.81 26.27
N LEU A 309 10.17 31.52 26.46
CA LEU A 309 10.50 30.78 27.68
C LEU A 309 11.93 30.21 27.63
N LEU A 310 12.31 29.65 26.51
CA LEU A 310 13.61 28.97 26.36
C LEU A 310 14.79 29.95 26.39
N TRP A 311 14.63 31.16 25.86
CA TRP A 311 15.71 32.18 25.72
C TRP A 311 15.70 33.23 26.84
N ASN A 312 14.75 33.15 27.78
CA ASN A 312 14.71 34.02 28.95
C ASN A 312 15.63 33.43 30.04
N GLU A 313 16.66 34.17 30.44
CA GLU A 313 17.62 33.77 31.48
C GLU A 313 16.99 33.89 32.92
N ASP A 314 16.03 34.76 33.08
CA ASP A 314 15.36 35.02 34.37
C ASP A 314 14.15 34.12 34.64
N ILE A 315 13.86 33.14 33.78
CA ILE A 315 12.71 32.27 33.94
C ILE A 315 12.93 31.23 35.04
N ASP A 316 11.83 30.83 35.70
CA ASP A 316 11.85 29.71 36.64
C ASP A 316 12.42 28.45 35.97
N PRO A 317 13.52 27.88 36.50
CA PRO A 317 14.10 26.66 35.94
C PRO A 317 13.14 25.46 35.85
N ALA A 318 12.20 25.36 36.77
CA ALA A 318 11.18 24.29 36.76
C ALA A 318 10.23 24.44 35.57
N LEU A 319 9.76 25.66 35.29
CA LEU A 319 8.94 25.97 34.13
C LEU A 319 9.69 25.72 32.82
N LYS A 320 10.96 26.17 32.74
CA LYS A 320 11.80 25.92 31.56
C LYS A 320 11.96 24.43 31.28
N LYS A 321 12.27 23.64 32.31
CA LYS A 321 12.42 22.18 32.21
C LYS A 321 11.10 21.51 31.80
N ALA A 322 9.96 21.95 32.33
CA ALA A 322 8.64 21.45 31.95
C ALA A 322 8.33 21.68 30.47
N THR A 323 8.61 22.91 29.97
CA THR A 323 8.44 23.23 28.54
C THR A 323 9.37 22.41 27.64
N GLN A 324 10.66 22.25 28.01
CA GLN A 324 11.61 21.42 27.29
C GLN A 324 11.14 19.96 27.17
N ARG A 325 10.64 19.41 28.27
CA ARG A 325 10.06 18.05 28.25
C ARG A 325 8.84 17.95 27.37
N THR A 326 7.94 18.89 27.43
CA THR A 326 6.73 18.94 26.60
C THR A 326 7.10 19.00 25.11
N LEU A 327 8.13 19.77 24.75
CA LEU A 327 8.67 19.81 23.36
C LEU A 327 9.09 18.42 22.87
N LEU A 328 9.83 17.67 23.70
CA LEU A 328 10.30 16.33 23.35
C LEU A 328 9.13 15.32 23.30
N GLU A 329 8.25 15.33 24.30
CA GLU A 329 7.11 14.42 24.40
C GLU A 329 6.19 14.55 23.19
N VAL A 330 5.88 15.80 22.81
CA VAL A 330 5.02 16.06 21.65
C VAL A 330 5.70 15.67 20.34
N LEU A 331 7.00 15.97 20.21
CA LEU A 331 7.77 15.57 19.03
C LEU A 331 7.83 14.05 18.87
N ASP A 332 8.18 13.34 19.95
CA ASP A 332 8.25 11.87 19.98
C ASP A 332 6.90 11.22 19.65
N THR A 333 5.81 11.77 20.22
CA THR A 333 4.45 11.28 19.96
C THR A 333 4.01 11.46 18.49
N MET A 334 4.51 12.54 17.85
CA MET A 334 4.12 12.90 16.49
C MET A 334 4.89 12.12 15.42
N LEU A 335 6.17 11.75 15.69
CA LEU A 335 7.06 11.00 14.79
C LEU A 335 6.81 9.49 14.85
#